data_1a72199118af841f895eff16e4c360e3
#
_entry.id   1a72199118af841f895eff16e4c360e3
#
_cell.length_a   1.000
_cell.length_b   1.000
_cell.length_c   1.000
_cell.angle_alpha   90.00
_cell.angle_beta   90.00
_cell.angle_gamma   90.00
#
_symmetry.space_group_name_H-M   'P 1'
#
loop_
_entity.id
_entity.type
_entity.pdbx_description
1 polymer ?
#
loop_
_entity_poly.entity_id
_entity_poly.type
_entity_poly.pdbx_seq_one_letter_code
_entity_poly.pdbx_strand_id
1 'polypeptide(L)'
;MGYTSFLDNASLKAADILTRELTGSNDSGASWEFIDKATKGNVFYAVCKFVAPGNDPVFYGVVVQFSRSKGEFGYKELTENCGPYSATAPVRMIDLLDKLAPIDPLDARQSAQWALKWRNKCRENAKRKPKTKVKQGDIVKFSPHGREFELISPAGPRRGWHVKVLGASGSTYRASAYHVNRCTIIDPLELIGAAHA
;
A
#
# COMPACT_ATOMS: atom_id res chain seq x y z
N MET A 1 2.90 19.55 -10.89
CA MET A 1 2.39 20.26 -9.69
C MET A 1 3.14 19.85 -8.45
N GLY A 2 3.37 20.78 -7.55
CA GLY A 2 4.14 20.56 -6.34
C GLY A 2 3.38 19.80 -5.26
N TYR A 3 4.10 19.33 -4.28
CA TYR A 3 3.59 18.82 -3.04
C TYR A 3 2.95 19.98 -2.24
N THR A 4 1.70 19.83 -1.86
CA THR A 4 1.01 20.81 -1.02
C THR A 4 1.08 20.34 0.44
N SER A 5 1.52 21.19 1.32
CA SER A 5 1.67 20.93 2.74
C SER A 5 0.51 21.57 3.51
N PHE A 6 0.02 20.88 4.53
CA PHE A 6 -1.06 21.33 5.43
C PHE A 6 -0.58 21.48 6.87
N LEU A 7 0.57 22.15 7.03
CA LEU A 7 1.26 22.29 8.33
C LEU A 7 0.35 22.76 9.47
N ASP A 8 -0.52 23.72 9.21
CA ASP A 8 -1.39 24.34 10.21
C ASP A 8 -2.55 23.43 10.65
N ASN A 9 -2.67 22.25 10.06
CA ASN A 9 -3.78 21.33 10.29
C ASN A 9 -3.31 19.95 10.79
N ALA A 10 -2.21 19.88 11.51
CA ALA A 10 -1.65 18.62 12.02
C ALA A 10 -2.60 17.82 12.93
N SER A 11 -3.61 18.48 13.52
CA SER A 11 -4.66 17.86 14.33
C SER A 11 -5.80 17.26 13.50
N LEU A 12 -5.92 17.60 12.20
CA LEU A 12 -6.97 17.10 11.35
C LEU A 12 -6.63 15.70 10.83
N LYS A 13 -7.65 14.88 10.64
CA LYS A 13 -7.50 13.61 9.93
C LYS A 13 -7.38 13.87 8.43
N ALA A 14 -6.69 12.98 7.70
CA ALA A 14 -6.56 13.09 6.25
C ALA A 14 -7.92 13.22 5.53
N ALA A 15 -8.96 12.54 6.03
CA ALA A 15 -10.31 12.63 5.49
C ALA A 15 -10.92 14.02 5.65
N ASP A 16 -10.67 14.69 6.78
CA ASP A 16 -11.23 16.02 7.06
C ASP A 16 -10.53 17.07 6.18
N ILE A 17 -9.21 16.95 5.98
CA ILE A 17 -8.44 17.80 5.08
C ILE A 17 -8.99 17.70 3.66
N LEU A 18 -9.16 16.48 3.16
CA LEU A 18 -9.69 16.25 1.80
C LEU A 18 -11.12 16.76 1.65
N THR A 19 -11.98 16.52 2.62
CA THR A 19 -13.34 17.02 2.57
C THR A 19 -13.36 18.53 2.49
N ARG A 20 -12.57 19.22 3.30
CA ARG A 20 -12.52 20.68 3.30
C ARG A 20 -11.94 21.29 2.02
N GLU A 21 -10.88 20.68 1.48
CA GLU A 21 -10.12 21.26 0.35
C GLU A 21 -10.63 20.81 -1.03
N LEU A 22 -11.37 19.70 -1.09
CA LEU A 22 -11.72 19.05 -2.34
C LEU A 22 -13.24 18.77 -2.50
N THR A 23 -14.06 19.33 -1.62
CA THR A 23 -15.52 19.29 -1.78
C THR A 23 -16.11 20.66 -1.56
N GLY A 24 -17.23 20.95 -2.24
CA GLY A 24 -17.92 22.22 -2.13
C GLY A 24 -18.02 22.94 -3.47
N SER A 25 -18.30 24.23 -3.40
CA SER A 25 -18.36 25.14 -4.55
C SER A 25 -17.70 26.48 -4.17
N ASN A 26 -17.25 27.20 -5.14
CA ASN A 26 -16.73 28.55 -4.97
C ASN A 26 -17.67 29.62 -5.57
N ASP A 27 -17.39 30.89 -5.32
CA ASP A 27 -18.19 32.03 -5.78
C ASP A 27 -18.27 32.13 -7.32
N SER A 28 -17.33 31.51 -8.04
CA SER A 28 -17.37 31.44 -9.50
C SER A 28 -18.28 30.31 -10.02
N GLY A 29 -18.94 29.55 -9.14
CA GLY A 29 -19.83 28.44 -9.49
C GLY A 29 -19.10 27.15 -9.85
N ALA A 30 -17.78 27.07 -9.68
CA ALA A 30 -17.05 25.81 -9.81
C ALA A 30 -17.33 24.91 -8.58
N SER A 31 -17.46 23.62 -8.80
CA SER A 31 -17.77 22.65 -7.74
C SER A 31 -16.83 21.44 -7.77
N TRP A 32 -16.65 20.84 -6.59
CA TRP A 32 -15.83 19.65 -6.36
C TRP A 32 -16.64 18.60 -5.61
N GLU A 33 -16.54 17.35 -6.03
CA GLU A 33 -17.16 16.22 -5.33
C GLU A 33 -16.28 14.97 -5.35
N PHE A 34 -16.47 14.11 -4.34
CA PHE A 34 -15.87 12.77 -4.35
C PHE A 34 -16.76 11.80 -5.10
N ILE A 35 -16.19 11.12 -6.09
CA ILE A 35 -16.80 9.97 -6.77
C ILE A 35 -16.54 8.68 -6.00
N ASP A 36 -15.32 8.49 -5.48
CA ASP A 36 -14.94 7.36 -4.63
C ASP A 36 -13.85 7.78 -3.65
N LYS A 37 -13.83 7.17 -2.48
CA LYS A 37 -12.82 7.43 -1.45
C LYS A 37 -12.47 6.15 -0.69
N ALA A 38 -11.21 6.07 -0.22
CA ALA A 38 -10.73 4.96 0.57
C ALA A 38 -9.59 5.38 1.51
N THR A 39 -9.53 4.76 2.69
CA THR A 39 -8.43 4.91 3.63
C THR A 39 -7.66 3.60 3.76
N LYS A 40 -6.34 3.65 3.74
CA LYS A 40 -5.49 2.50 4.01
C LYS A 40 -4.32 2.88 4.93
N GLY A 41 -4.45 2.53 6.20
CA GLY A 41 -3.53 2.99 7.24
C GLY A 41 -3.65 4.51 7.42
N ASN A 42 -2.53 5.21 7.27
CA ASN A 42 -2.44 6.67 7.34
C ASN A 42 -2.47 7.36 5.96
N VAL A 43 -2.91 6.64 4.93
CA VAL A 43 -3.04 7.16 3.56
C VAL A 43 -4.50 7.21 3.18
N PHE A 44 -4.93 8.32 2.67
CA PHE A 44 -6.27 8.53 2.14
C PHE A 44 -6.21 8.72 0.62
N TYR A 45 -7.11 8.08 -0.10
CA TYR A 45 -7.25 8.15 -1.54
C TYR A 45 -8.66 8.62 -1.91
N ALA A 46 -8.79 9.45 -2.93
CA ALA A 46 -10.06 9.82 -3.52
C ALA A 46 -9.96 9.90 -5.05
N VAL A 47 -11.08 9.63 -5.70
CA VAL A 47 -11.34 10.02 -7.09
C VAL A 47 -12.30 11.18 -7.03
N CYS A 48 -11.90 12.30 -7.62
CA CYS A 48 -12.64 13.56 -7.56
C CYS A 48 -13.17 13.93 -8.95
N LYS A 49 -14.25 14.67 -8.94
CA LYS A 49 -14.80 15.36 -10.10
C LYS A 49 -14.77 16.86 -9.83
N PHE A 50 -14.30 17.61 -10.78
CA PHE A 50 -14.32 19.07 -10.80
C PHE A 50 -15.19 19.53 -11.96
N VAL A 51 -16.08 20.48 -11.70
CA VAL A 51 -16.92 21.09 -12.72
C VAL A 51 -16.76 22.60 -12.61
N ALA A 52 -16.30 23.24 -13.69
CA ALA A 52 -16.33 24.69 -13.83
C ALA A 52 -17.52 25.09 -14.72
N PRO A 53 -18.15 26.24 -14.50
CA PRO A 53 -19.25 26.71 -15.34
C PRO A 53 -18.88 26.75 -16.82
N GLY A 54 -19.73 26.15 -17.67
CA GLY A 54 -19.49 26.11 -19.11
C GLY A 54 -18.43 25.14 -19.61
N ASN A 55 -17.86 24.31 -18.74
CA ASN A 55 -16.86 23.32 -19.11
C ASN A 55 -17.33 21.89 -18.79
N ASP A 56 -16.81 20.93 -19.53
CA ASP A 56 -17.01 19.51 -19.23
C ASP A 56 -16.36 19.13 -17.89
N PRO A 57 -16.92 18.14 -17.16
CA PRO A 57 -16.35 17.63 -15.93
C PRO A 57 -14.93 17.09 -16.12
N VAL A 58 -14.02 17.49 -15.23
CA VAL A 58 -12.68 16.94 -15.14
C VAL A 58 -12.59 15.96 -13.98
N PHE A 59 -12.04 14.77 -14.25
CA PHE A 59 -11.83 13.74 -13.23
C PHE A 59 -10.36 13.58 -12.91
N TYR A 60 -10.05 13.41 -11.64
CA TYR A 60 -8.67 13.22 -11.18
C TYR A 60 -8.63 12.40 -9.88
N GLY A 61 -7.48 11.79 -9.63
CA GLY A 61 -7.24 11.08 -8.38
C GLY A 61 -6.35 11.89 -7.45
N VAL A 62 -6.58 11.77 -6.16
CA VAL A 62 -5.77 12.42 -5.13
C VAL A 62 -5.34 11.43 -4.06
N VAL A 63 -4.18 11.71 -3.45
CA VAL A 63 -3.68 11.03 -2.26
C VAL A 63 -3.31 12.06 -1.20
N VAL A 64 -3.70 11.78 0.04
CA VAL A 64 -3.22 12.50 1.22
C VAL A 64 -2.53 11.51 2.14
N GLN A 65 -1.32 11.84 2.57
CA GLN A 65 -0.53 10.99 3.45
C GLN A 65 0.14 11.83 4.52
N PHE A 66 0.08 11.36 5.77
CA PHE A 66 0.82 11.97 6.87
C PHE A 66 2.30 11.63 6.77
N SER A 67 3.14 12.64 6.72
CA SER A 67 4.60 12.52 6.77
C SER A 67 5.09 12.58 8.21
N ARG A 68 5.53 11.45 8.76
CA ARG A 68 6.07 11.38 10.13
C ARG A 68 7.34 12.19 10.32
N SER A 69 8.16 12.33 9.29
CA SER A 69 9.42 13.09 9.35
C SER A 69 9.20 14.59 9.39
N LYS A 70 8.10 15.06 8.81
CA LYS A 70 7.76 16.48 8.74
C LYS A 70 6.67 16.87 9.75
N GLY A 71 5.95 15.89 10.32
CA GLY A 71 4.82 16.15 11.23
C GLY A 71 3.58 16.70 10.52
N GLU A 72 3.47 16.59 9.21
CA GLU A 72 2.46 17.23 8.37
C GLU A 72 1.79 16.27 7.40
N PHE A 73 0.60 16.63 6.91
CA PHE A 73 -0.02 15.96 5.78
C PHE A 73 0.49 16.53 4.46
N GLY A 74 0.72 15.64 3.51
CA GLY A 74 1.00 16.01 2.11
C GLY A 74 -0.11 15.52 1.21
N TYR A 75 -0.43 16.33 0.22
CA TYR A 75 -1.43 16.09 -0.80
C TYR A 75 -0.76 16.00 -2.18
N LYS A 76 -1.28 15.12 -3.03
CA LYS A 76 -0.80 15.01 -4.42
C LYS A 76 -1.88 14.44 -5.34
N GLU A 77 -1.89 14.89 -6.59
CA GLU A 77 -2.68 14.30 -7.66
C GLU A 77 -2.06 13.01 -8.19
N LEU A 78 -2.89 12.01 -8.45
CA LEU A 78 -2.49 10.69 -8.92
C LEU A 78 -2.52 10.55 -10.44
N THR A 79 -3.03 11.56 -11.13
CA THR A 79 -3.19 11.58 -12.59
C THR A 79 -1.94 12.02 -13.32
N GLU A 80 -1.02 12.72 -12.65
CA GLU A 80 0.17 13.26 -13.28
C GLU A 80 1.48 12.72 -12.71
N ASN A 81 1.61 12.69 -11.39
CA ASN A 81 2.87 12.34 -10.73
C ASN A 81 2.62 11.80 -9.32
N CYS A 82 2.75 10.52 -9.12
CA CYS A 82 2.38 9.81 -7.89
C CYS A 82 3.55 9.41 -6.98
N GLY A 83 4.79 9.64 -7.38
CA GLY A 83 5.92 9.39 -6.49
C GLY A 83 6.10 10.52 -5.47
N PRO A 84 6.53 10.27 -4.24
CA PRO A 84 6.97 9.01 -3.61
C PRO A 84 5.89 8.31 -2.77
N TYR A 85 4.61 8.48 -3.07
CA TYR A 85 3.52 7.92 -2.27
C TYR A 85 3.41 6.41 -2.36
N SER A 86 2.94 5.80 -1.27
CA SER A 86 2.73 4.36 -1.21
C SER A 86 1.73 3.90 -2.29
N ALA A 87 2.14 2.95 -3.13
CA ALA A 87 1.27 2.37 -4.15
C ALA A 87 0.34 1.32 -3.52
N THR A 88 -0.64 1.77 -2.74
CA THR A 88 -1.57 0.93 -1.97
C THR A 88 -3.04 1.31 -2.18
N ALA A 89 -3.34 2.16 -3.16
CA ALA A 89 -4.71 2.49 -3.51
C ALA A 89 -5.50 1.22 -3.89
N PRO A 90 -6.79 1.12 -3.53
CA PRO A 90 -7.63 0.01 -3.93
C PRO A 90 -7.73 -0.12 -5.45
N VAL A 91 -7.70 -1.36 -5.96
CA VAL A 91 -7.75 -1.62 -7.42
C VAL A 91 -8.99 -1.02 -8.06
N ARG A 92 -10.15 -1.08 -7.39
CA ARG A 92 -11.38 -0.46 -7.89
C ARG A 92 -11.23 1.04 -8.20
N MET A 93 -10.44 1.77 -7.38
CA MET A 93 -10.19 3.20 -7.61
C MET A 93 -9.24 3.42 -8.79
N ILE A 94 -8.26 2.53 -8.96
CA ILE A 94 -7.35 2.59 -10.12
C ILE A 94 -8.13 2.31 -11.41
N ASP A 95 -9.04 1.32 -11.40
CA ASP A 95 -9.88 1.00 -12.56
C ASP A 95 -10.87 2.13 -12.88
N LEU A 96 -11.38 2.80 -11.84
CA LEU A 96 -12.21 4.00 -12.00
C LEU A 96 -11.43 5.16 -12.61
N LEU A 97 -10.19 5.40 -12.17
CA LEU A 97 -9.30 6.41 -12.73
C LEU A 97 -8.94 6.11 -14.19
N ASP A 98 -8.66 4.86 -14.53
CA ASP A 98 -8.35 4.49 -15.92
C ASP A 98 -9.55 4.72 -16.85
N LYS A 99 -10.78 4.62 -16.32
CA LYS A 99 -12.01 4.90 -17.06
C LYS A 99 -12.31 6.39 -17.20
N LEU A 100 -12.16 7.16 -16.12
CA LEU A 100 -12.59 8.57 -16.04
C LEU A 100 -11.48 9.56 -16.40
N ALA A 101 -10.23 9.22 -16.10
CA ALA A 101 -9.04 10.00 -16.37
C ALA A 101 -7.95 9.09 -16.97
N PRO A 102 -8.15 8.58 -18.20
CA PRO A 102 -7.19 7.70 -18.85
C PRO A 102 -5.87 8.43 -19.09
N ILE A 103 -4.78 7.69 -19.02
CA ILE A 103 -3.44 8.18 -19.38
C ILE A 103 -3.01 7.40 -20.61
N ASP A 104 -2.67 8.13 -21.68
CA ASP A 104 -2.13 7.49 -22.89
C ASP A 104 -0.80 6.79 -22.56
N PRO A 105 -0.66 5.49 -22.79
CA PRO A 105 0.59 4.78 -22.57
C PRO A 105 1.76 5.31 -23.41
N LEU A 106 1.47 5.96 -24.54
CA LEU A 106 2.44 6.56 -25.44
C LEU A 106 2.80 8.01 -25.05
N ASP A 107 2.14 8.58 -24.03
CA ASP A 107 2.47 9.90 -23.54
C ASP A 107 3.89 9.92 -22.97
N ALA A 108 4.82 10.56 -23.68
CA ALA A 108 6.22 10.64 -23.32
C ALA A 108 6.49 11.54 -22.12
N ARG A 109 5.51 12.29 -21.62
CA ARG A 109 5.69 13.15 -20.43
C ARG A 109 6.03 12.28 -19.22
N GLN A 110 7.10 12.65 -18.53
CA GLN A 110 7.60 11.92 -17.37
C GLN A 110 6.52 11.75 -16.28
N SER A 111 5.67 12.77 -16.10
CA SER A 111 4.56 12.73 -15.14
C SER A 111 3.52 11.63 -15.48
N ALA A 112 3.16 11.49 -16.76
CA ALA A 112 2.24 10.47 -17.23
C ALA A 112 2.82 9.06 -17.03
N GLN A 113 4.08 8.87 -17.37
CA GLN A 113 4.78 7.58 -17.19
C GLN A 113 4.91 7.20 -15.70
N TRP A 114 5.12 8.16 -14.82
CA TRP A 114 5.14 7.89 -13.38
C TRP A 114 3.76 7.52 -12.83
N ALA A 115 2.71 8.18 -13.29
CA ALA A 115 1.34 7.87 -12.91
C ALA A 115 0.96 6.44 -13.36
N LEU A 116 1.29 6.05 -14.58
CA LEU A 116 1.08 4.67 -15.08
C LEU A 116 1.84 3.64 -14.26
N LYS A 117 3.12 3.86 -14.00
CA LYS A 117 3.94 2.97 -13.14
C LYS A 117 3.34 2.83 -11.75
N TRP A 118 2.86 3.92 -11.16
CA TRP A 118 2.24 3.90 -9.85
C TRP A 118 0.91 3.13 -9.85
N ARG A 119 0.03 3.35 -10.85
CA ARG A 119 -1.23 2.60 -11.02
C ARG A 119 -0.96 1.09 -11.14
N ASN A 120 -0.02 0.71 -11.99
CA ASN A 120 0.39 -0.69 -12.15
C ASN A 120 0.95 -1.27 -10.84
N LYS A 121 1.75 -0.48 -10.11
CA LYS A 121 2.29 -0.90 -8.81
C LYS A 121 1.20 -1.11 -7.74
N CYS A 122 0.13 -0.34 -7.76
CA CYS A 122 -1.04 -0.58 -6.91
C CYS A 122 -1.67 -1.95 -7.20
N ARG A 123 -1.87 -2.29 -8.48
CA ARG A 123 -2.40 -3.60 -8.90
C ARG A 123 -1.49 -4.76 -8.50
N GLU A 124 -0.18 -4.65 -8.72
CA GLU A 124 0.79 -5.66 -8.29
C GLU A 124 0.77 -5.85 -6.76
N ASN A 125 0.74 -4.76 -6.00
CA ASN A 125 0.70 -4.83 -4.55
C ASN A 125 -0.60 -5.44 -4.02
N ALA A 126 -1.73 -5.23 -4.71
CA ALA A 126 -3.00 -5.84 -4.38
C ALA A 126 -3.02 -7.37 -4.60
N LYS A 127 -2.28 -7.85 -5.60
CA LYS A 127 -2.11 -9.29 -5.90
C LYS A 127 -1.18 -10.01 -4.92
N ARG A 128 -0.43 -9.26 -4.09
CA ARG A 128 0.48 -9.88 -3.11
C ARG A 128 -0.32 -10.69 -2.10
N LYS A 129 0.11 -11.93 -1.92
CA LYS A 129 -0.46 -12.81 -0.88
C LYS A 129 -0.40 -12.10 0.48
N PRO A 130 -1.43 -12.26 1.32
CA PRO A 130 -1.38 -11.77 2.69
C PRO A 130 -0.13 -12.34 3.38
N LYS A 131 0.41 -11.58 4.33
CA LYS A 131 1.53 -12.05 5.13
C LYS A 131 1.13 -13.33 5.86
N THR A 132 1.99 -14.33 5.83
CA THR A 132 1.79 -15.57 6.59
C THR A 132 1.65 -15.23 8.07
N LYS A 133 0.55 -15.63 8.67
CA LYS A 133 0.35 -15.53 10.13
C LYS A 133 1.02 -16.74 10.76
N VAL A 134 2.06 -16.50 11.50
CA VAL A 134 2.85 -17.53 12.19
C VAL A 134 2.71 -17.41 13.69
N LYS A 135 2.86 -18.53 14.39
CA LYS A 135 2.89 -18.64 15.85
C LYS A 135 4.12 -19.44 16.30
N GLN A 136 4.41 -19.37 17.58
CA GLN A 136 5.46 -20.19 18.20
C GLN A 136 5.16 -21.68 18.01
N GLY A 137 6.19 -22.45 17.67
CA GLY A 137 6.11 -23.87 17.38
C GLY A 137 5.75 -24.21 15.92
N ASP A 138 5.39 -23.21 15.07
CA ASP A 138 5.18 -23.50 13.66
C ASP A 138 6.48 -23.96 13.01
N ILE A 139 6.38 -24.99 12.17
CA ILE A 139 7.49 -25.43 11.30
C ILE A 139 7.34 -24.72 9.97
N VAL A 140 8.41 -24.09 9.50
CA VAL A 140 8.38 -23.26 8.29
C VAL A 140 9.53 -23.54 7.35
N LYS A 141 9.29 -23.33 6.05
CA LYS A 141 10.32 -23.20 5.01
C LYS A 141 10.39 -21.77 4.52
N PHE A 142 11.59 -21.23 4.39
CA PHE A 142 11.82 -19.90 3.82
C PHE A 142 12.02 -19.91 2.30
N SER A 143 12.29 -21.09 1.74
CA SER A 143 12.31 -21.35 0.30
C SER A 143 11.77 -22.76 0.01
N PRO A 144 11.27 -23.05 -1.20
CA PRO A 144 10.69 -24.35 -1.55
C PRO A 144 11.65 -25.54 -1.32
N HIS A 145 12.92 -25.35 -1.57
CA HIS A 145 13.97 -26.37 -1.42
C HIS A 145 14.87 -26.14 -0.19
N GLY A 146 14.46 -25.24 0.71
CA GLY A 146 15.22 -24.91 1.91
C GLY A 146 15.02 -25.90 3.05
N ARG A 147 15.87 -25.77 4.07
CA ARG A 147 15.70 -26.48 5.35
C ARG A 147 14.43 -26.03 6.05
N GLU A 148 13.96 -26.88 6.92
CA GLU A 148 12.84 -26.63 7.82
C GLU A 148 13.34 -26.00 9.12
N PHE A 149 12.54 -25.06 9.63
CA PHE A 149 12.87 -24.34 10.85
C PHE A 149 11.65 -24.32 11.77
N GLU A 150 11.88 -24.51 13.05
CA GLU A 150 10.91 -24.27 14.09
C GLU A 150 10.96 -22.79 14.54
N LEU A 151 9.82 -22.14 14.66
CA LEU A 151 9.71 -20.79 15.18
C LEU A 151 9.69 -20.81 16.71
N ILE A 152 10.77 -20.33 17.33
CA ILE A 152 10.95 -20.43 18.80
C ILE A 152 10.29 -19.24 19.52
N SER A 153 10.59 -18.03 19.11
CA SER A 153 10.03 -16.82 19.75
C SER A 153 10.15 -15.61 18.85
N PRO A 154 9.28 -14.59 19.03
CA PRO A 154 9.45 -13.31 18.34
C PRO A 154 10.75 -12.62 18.79
N ALA A 155 11.53 -12.13 17.82
CA ALA A 155 12.76 -11.38 18.09
C ALA A 155 12.50 -9.90 18.42
N GLY A 156 11.22 -9.52 18.58
CA GLY A 156 10.76 -8.17 18.90
C GLY A 156 9.98 -7.52 17.74
N PRO A 157 9.39 -6.33 17.97
CA PRO A 157 8.59 -5.63 16.96
C PRO A 157 9.36 -5.42 15.66
N ARG A 158 8.84 -5.92 14.55
CA ARG A 158 9.43 -5.83 13.18
C ARG A 158 10.80 -6.49 13.01
N ARG A 159 11.33 -7.20 14.02
CA ARG A 159 12.67 -7.81 13.98
C ARG A 159 12.68 -9.25 13.45
N GLY A 160 11.51 -9.88 13.28
CA GLY A 160 11.38 -11.27 12.84
C GLY A 160 11.29 -12.25 14.01
N TRP A 161 11.86 -13.44 13.84
CA TRP A 161 11.75 -14.53 14.79
C TRP A 161 13.10 -15.18 15.06
N HIS A 162 13.27 -15.70 16.28
CA HIS A 162 14.29 -16.69 16.58
C HIS A 162 13.79 -18.04 16.05
N VAL A 163 14.65 -18.73 15.31
CA VAL A 163 14.34 -19.99 14.64
C VAL A 163 15.43 -21.02 14.93
N LYS A 164 15.04 -22.29 14.93
CA LYS A 164 15.94 -23.43 15.07
C LYS A 164 15.76 -24.35 13.87
N VAL A 165 16.85 -24.90 13.33
CA VAL A 165 16.76 -25.91 12.27
C VAL A 165 16.08 -27.15 12.85
N LEU A 166 15.06 -27.67 12.17
CA LEU A 166 14.35 -28.86 12.60
C LEU A 166 15.29 -30.07 12.65
N GLY A 167 15.24 -30.85 13.73
CA GLY A 167 16.09 -32.03 13.91
C GLY A 167 17.54 -31.75 14.27
N ALA A 168 17.98 -30.50 14.38
CA ALA A 168 19.33 -30.17 14.82
C ALA A 168 19.38 -29.85 16.33
N SER A 169 20.35 -30.45 17.04
CA SER A 169 20.75 -29.97 18.36
C SER A 169 21.67 -28.77 18.18
N GLY A 170 21.27 -27.59 18.57
CA GLY A 170 22.18 -26.45 18.44
C GLY A 170 21.55 -25.06 18.49
N SER A 171 22.27 -24.09 17.96
CA SER A 171 22.03 -22.68 18.09
C SER A 171 20.72 -22.23 17.41
N THR A 172 20.08 -21.25 18.02
CA THR A 172 19.00 -20.51 17.38
C THR A 172 19.56 -19.44 16.46
N TYR A 173 18.86 -19.20 15.37
CA TYR A 173 19.19 -18.16 14.39
C TYR A 173 18.09 -17.11 14.40
N ARG A 174 18.36 -15.96 13.79
CA ARG A 174 17.35 -14.93 13.61
C ARG A 174 16.89 -14.87 12.16
N ALA A 175 15.63 -15.23 11.89
CA ALA A 175 14.99 -15.01 10.63
C ALA A 175 14.35 -13.61 10.60
N SER A 176 14.60 -12.82 9.56
CA SER A 176 14.03 -11.48 9.44
C SER A 176 12.51 -11.55 9.24
N ALA A 177 11.81 -10.46 9.61
CA ALA A 177 10.38 -10.33 9.37
C ALA A 177 10.02 -10.47 7.88
N TYR A 178 10.92 -10.10 6.97
CA TYR A 178 10.74 -10.29 5.53
C TYR A 178 10.58 -11.76 5.15
N HIS A 179 11.45 -12.63 5.64
CA HIS A 179 11.41 -14.06 5.37
C HIS A 179 10.21 -14.73 6.05
N VAL A 180 9.99 -14.44 7.32
CA VAL A 180 8.88 -15.02 8.09
C VAL A 180 7.51 -14.66 7.50
N ASN A 181 7.34 -13.42 7.04
CA ASN A 181 6.08 -12.99 6.40
C ASN A 181 5.82 -13.68 5.04
N ARG A 182 6.76 -14.45 4.52
CA ARG A 182 6.69 -15.13 3.22
C ARG A 182 6.99 -16.62 3.29
N CYS A 183 7.21 -17.15 4.48
CA CYS A 183 7.47 -18.57 4.67
C CYS A 183 6.24 -19.42 4.32
N THR A 184 6.47 -20.67 4.04
CA THR A 184 5.43 -21.71 3.98
C THR A 184 5.39 -22.40 5.32
N ILE A 185 4.22 -22.47 5.96
CA ILE A 185 3.98 -23.29 7.15
C ILE A 185 3.81 -24.73 6.66
N ILE A 186 4.48 -25.66 7.32
CA ILE A 186 4.43 -27.09 7.01
C ILE A 186 3.48 -27.72 8.02
N ASP A 187 2.55 -28.54 7.54
CA ASP A 187 1.72 -29.33 8.42
C ASP A 187 2.59 -30.39 9.13
N PRO A 188 2.53 -30.49 10.47
CA PRO A 188 3.24 -31.54 11.20
C PRO A 188 2.98 -32.97 10.69
N LEU A 189 1.82 -33.23 10.10
CA LEU A 189 1.48 -34.53 9.50
C LEU A 189 2.31 -34.81 8.22
N GLU A 190 2.68 -33.81 7.45
CA GLU A 190 3.56 -33.98 6.28
C GLU A 190 4.97 -34.41 6.68
N LEU A 191 5.43 -33.99 7.86
CA LEU A 191 6.75 -34.37 8.39
C LEU A 191 6.83 -35.82 8.80
N ILE A 192 5.74 -36.41 9.30
CA ILE A 192 5.68 -37.80 9.73
C ILE A 192 5.66 -38.74 8.53
N GLY A 193 4.99 -38.35 7.43
CA GLY A 193 4.94 -39.14 6.20
C GLY A 193 6.30 -39.22 5.45
N ALA A 194 7.13 -38.19 5.55
CA ALA A 194 8.46 -38.17 4.90
C ALA A 194 9.54 -38.97 5.64
N ALA A 195 9.30 -39.36 6.91
CA ALA A 195 10.23 -40.15 7.69
C ALA A 195 10.04 -41.67 7.49
N HIS A 196 9.01 -42.08 6.75
CA HIS A 196 8.67 -43.51 6.49
C HIS A 196 8.70 -43.87 5.00
N ALA A 197 9.22 -42.98 4.12
CA ALA A 197 9.44 -43.22 2.70
C ALA A 197 10.97 -43.24 2.42
#